data_18df157e2714dda92e721d5d0e00b26e
#
_entry.id   18df157e2714dda92e721d5d0e00b26e
#
_cell.length_a   1.000
_cell.length_b   1.000
_cell.length_c   1.000
_cell.angle_alpha   90.00
_cell.angle_beta   90.00
_cell.angle_gamma   90.00
#
_symmetry.space_group_name_H-M   'P 1'
#
loop_
_entity.id
_entity.type
_entity.pdbx_description
1 polymer ?
#
loop_
_entity_poly.entity_id
_entity_poly.type
_entity_poly.pdbx_seq_one_letter_code
_entity_poly.pdbx_strand_id
1 'polypeptide(L)'
;MGYPTEKAEPLPAWNSSLPSLEITETGCSIYIHIPFCRSRCCFCPFYYGNASKSEKHDYVELLAEELKQHSHLFRRLIINTVYFGGGTPSDLEPDEIALLTGILQKNYNLANDCEITLECRIDGLDNDKISAALDGGINRFSLGVQTFSTKMRRSLDRVSDRKTVLDTLRNLTDRNAASITIDLLYGLPGQTETDLMEDLETILNETDLSGFSFYRLLTGRRALLMEKLNSGELPPIPDEDTCESFYRLCEERMRAAGARHPSFKHYAFSPRERNLHNELSAWKNMMIPFGINASGRLGRYKFRQTGDLTEYRKMVKAGIKPLEYAGLLPEDFPVGSAIAGSLNCNLGIEPERIVRKAPDLVREKLRTTLQNELKALEHEGFFTEEQYGGRRLTLKGRFRCAAVAERLMEAAARSWENHQ
;
A
#
# COMPACT_ATOMS: atom_id res chain seq x y z
N MET A 1 3.36 -0.92 -8.52
CA MET A 1 3.04 -0.73 -9.94
C MET A 1 2.34 0.60 -10.07
N GLY A 2 2.96 1.57 -10.71
CA GLY A 2 2.35 2.86 -11.04
C GLY A 2 1.91 2.82 -12.49
N TYR A 3 0.65 3.14 -12.77
CA TYR A 3 0.26 3.55 -14.11
C TYR A 3 1.14 4.77 -14.47
N PRO A 4 1.67 4.89 -15.70
CA PRO A 4 2.50 6.02 -16.09
C PRO A 4 1.73 7.33 -15.86
N THR A 5 2.07 8.04 -14.80
CA THR A 5 1.37 9.28 -14.39
C THR A 5 1.84 10.49 -15.19
N GLU A 6 2.85 10.29 -16.02
CA GLU A 6 3.43 11.29 -16.92
C GLU A 6 2.48 11.70 -18.06
N LYS A 7 1.40 10.93 -18.27
CA LYS A 7 0.38 11.20 -19.28
C LYS A 7 -0.85 11.97 -18.77
N ALA A 8 -0.89 12.37 -17.49
CA ALA A 8 -2.03 13.11 -17.00
C ALA A 8 -1.97 14.56 -17.45
N GLU A 9 -3.05 15.06 -18.07
CA GLU A 9 -3.17 16.47 -18.45
C GLU A 9 -3.31 17.33 -17.19
N PRO A 10 -2.48 18.37 -17.01
CA PRO A 10 -2.61 19.29 -15.89
C PRO A 10 -3.97 19.98 -15.88
N LEU A 11 -4.64 20.01 -14.75
CA LEU A 11 -5.85 20.80 -14.57
C LEU A 11 -5.49 22.18 -14.01
N PRO A 12 -6.12 23.26 -14.49
CA PRO A 12 -6.00 24.56 -13.85
C PRO A 12 -6.48 24.46 -12.40
N ALA A 13 -5.85 25.22 -11.52
CA ALA A 13 -5.95 25.15 -10.07
C ALA A 13 -7.31 24.69 -9.54
N TRP A 14 -7.28 23.65 -8.72
CA TRP A 14 -8.43 23.17 -7.95
C TRP A 14 -8.91 24.28 -7.03
N ASN A 15 -9.96 24.95 -7.41
CA ASN A 15 -10.68 25.88 -6.55
C ASN A 15 -12.05 25.29 -6.21
N SER A 16 -12.20 24.83 -4.97
CA SER A 16 -13.44 24.74 -4.18
C SER A 16 -14.63 23.94 -4.72
N SER A 17 -14.61 23.39 -5.90
CA SER A 17 -15.65 22.46 -6.38
C SER A 17 -15.00 21.21 -6.93
N LEU A 18 -15.23 20.07 -6.27
CA LEU A 18 -15.17 18.78 -6.95
C LEU A 18 -16.01 18.95 -8.22
N PRO A 19 -15.47 18.69 -9.44
CA PRO A 19 -16.33 18.59 -10.60
C PRO A 19 -17.51 17.68 -10.23
N SER A 20 -18.67 17.85 -10.83
CA SER A 20 -19.81 16.97 -10.65
C SER A 20 -19.38 15.55 -11.05
N LEU A 21 -18.68 14.89 -10.12
CA LEU A 21 -18.20 13.53 -10.30
C LEU A 21 -19.46 12.69 -10.31
N GLU A 22 -19.79 12.10 -11.44
CA GLU A 22 -20.59 10.90 -11.45
C GLU A 22 -19.80 9.85 -10.67
N ILE A 23 -20.08 9.77 -9.36
CA ILE A 23 -19.47 8.80 -8.45
C ILE A 23 -20.15 7.48 -8.74
N THR A 24 -19.63 6.78 -9.75
CA THR A 24 -20.10 5.43 -10.13
C THR A 24 -19.29 4.33 -9.45
N GLU A 25 -18.22 4.70 -8.74
CA GLU A 25 -17.33 3.73 -8.08
C GLU A 25 -17.81 3.42 -6.67
N THR A 26 -17.91 2.13 -6.36
CA THR A 26 -18.13 1.62 -5.01
C THR A 26 -16.78 1.47 -4.31
N GLY A 27 -16.61 2.13 -3.18
CA GLY A 27 -15.41 2.06 -2.36
C GLY A 27 -14.56 3.33 -2.42
N CYS A 28 -14.46 4.00 -1.29
CA CYS A 28 -13.62 5.18 -1.11
C CYS A 28 -12.68 4.98 0.09
N SER A 29 -11.44 5.40 -0.08
CA SER A 29 -10.40 5.37 0.95
C SER A 29 -10.00 6.79 1.34
N ILE A 30 -9.65 6.99 2.61
CA ILE A 30 -8.88 8.16 3.06
C ILE A 30 -7.46 7.69 3.35
N TYR A 31 -6.47 8.39 2.79
CA TYR A 31 -5.06 8.22 3.12
C TYR A 31 -4.55 9.44 3.88
N ILE A 32 -4.01 9.22 5.06
CA ILE A 32 -3.46 10.26 5.94
C ILE A 32 -1.96 10.04 6.04
N HIS A 33 -1.20 11.03 5.59
CA HIS A 33 0.26 10.94 5.57
C HIS A 33 0.88 11.58 6.81
N ILE A 34 1.61 10.79 7.58
CA ILE A 34 2.45 11.25 8.70
C ILE A 34 3.92 11.11 8.26
N PRO A 35 4.61 12.21 7.92
CA PRO A 35 5.89 12.13 7.21
C PRO A 35 7.09 11.77 8.08
N PHE A 36 6.98 11.91 9.39
CA PHE A 36 8.12 11.84 10.30
C PHE A 36 8.45 10.42 10.74
N CYS A 37 9.75 10.17 10.96
CA CYS A 37 10.28 8.96 11.59
C CYS A 37 11.33 9.35 12.62
N ARG A 38 11.38 8.62 13.75
CA ARG A 38 12.42 8.80 14.79
C ARG A 38 13.82 8.50 14.29
N SER A 39 13.95 7.49 13.41
CA SER A 39 15.22 7.06 12.84
C SER A 39 15.03 6.62 11.40
N ARG A 40 16.11 6.74 10.61
CA ARG A 40 16.15 6.33 9.22
C ARG A 40 16.55 4.86 9.12
N CYS A 41 15.74 4.03 8.47
CA CYS A 41 16.15 2.70 8.04
C CYS A 41 16.87 2.79 6.70
N CYS A 42 18.00 2.08 6.51
CA CYS A 42 18.81 2.22 5.29
C CYS A 42 18.06 1.85 4.00
N PHE A 43 17.08 0.97 4.08
CA PHE A 43 16.31 0.49 2.94
C PHE A 43 15.06 1.33 2.63
N CYS A 44 14.65 2.28 3.50
CA CYS A 44 13.37 2.96 3.37
C CYS A 44 13.40 4.11 2.36
N PRO A 45 12.54 4.10 1.32
CA PRO A 45 12.44 5.21 0.36
C PRO A 45 11.52 6.34 0.86
N PHE A 46 10.78 6.14 1.96
CA PHE A 46 9.73 7.04 2.45
C PHE A 46 10.20 7.95 3.58
N TYR A 47 11.49 7.88 3.95
CA TYR A 47 12.01 8.72 5.00
C TYR A 47 12.03 10.20 4.56
N TYR A 48 11.20 11.01 5.22
CA TYR A 48 11.15 12.45 5.00
C TYR A 48 12.12 13.20 5.92
N GLY A 49 12.16 12.79 7.21
CA GLY A 49 13.02 13.41 8.21
C GLY A 49 12.59 13.04 9.63
N ASN A 50 13.41 13.44 10.59
CA ASN A 50 12.99 13.51 11.98
C ASN A 50 12.53 14.93 12.27
N ALA A 51 11.62 15.09 13.22
CA ALA A 51 11.14 16.38 13.71
C ALA A 51 11.09 16.37 15.23
N SER A 52 11.24 17.55 15.83
CA SER A 52 11.00 17.74 17.27
C SER A 52 9.53 17.44 17.63
N LYS A 53 9.25 17.23 18.91
CA LYS A 53 7.86 17.05 19.37
C LYS A 53 6.97 18.23 18.98
N SER A 54 7.48 19.47 19.10
CA SER A 54 6.72 20.67 18.73
C SER A 54 6.41 20.72 17.24
N GLU A 55 7.37 20.41 16.38
CA GLU A 55 7.15 20.40 14.91
C GLU A 55 6.14 19.33 14.51
N LYS A 56 6.17 18.15 15.16
CA LYS A 56 5.19 17.09 14.92
C LYS A 56 3.79 17.54 15.35
N HIS A 57 3.68 18.13 16.54
CA HIS A 57 2.43 18.65 17.06
C HIS A 57 1.85 19.74 16.15
N ASP A 58 2.65 20.73 15.75
CA ASP A 58 2.25 21.77 14.79
C ASP A 58 1.74 21.19 13.48
N TYR A 59 2.37 20.12 13.00
CA TYR A 59 1.92 19.43 11.79
C TYR A 59 0.58 18.72 12.00
N VAL A 60 0.39 18.07 13.14
CA VAL A 60 -0.88 17.37 13.46
C VAL A 60 -2.03 18.35 13.57
N GLU A 61 -1.81 19.53 14.17
CA GLU A 61 -2.82 20.59 14.23
C GLU A 61 -3.21 21.09 12.82
N LEU A 62 -2.23 21.28 11.93
CA LEU A 62 -2.50 21.62 10.52
C LEU A 62 -3.26 20.52 9.80
N LEU A 63 -2.90 19.26 10.01
CA LEU A 63 -3.58 18.12 9.41
C LEU A 63 -5.03 17.99 9.93
N ALA A 64 -5.23 18.23 11.21
CA ALA A 64 -6.56 18.29 11.85
C ALA A 64 -7.43 19.41 11.26
N GLU A 65 -6.82 20.56 10.99
CA GLU A 65 -7.48 21.68 10.33
C GLU A 65 -7.85 21.34 8.89
N GLU A 66 -6.93 20.76 8.11
CA GLU A 66 -7.17 20.29 6.73
C GLU A 66 -8.34 19.30 6.68
N LEU A 67 -8.35 18.29 7.57
CA LEU A 67 -9.40 17.30 7.64
C LEU A 67 -10.78 17.95 7.92
N LYS A 68 -10.86 18.90 8.86
CA LYS A 68 -12.11 19.59 9.18
C LYS A 68 -12.60 20.46 8.01
N GLN A 69 -11.71 21.28 7.46
CA GLN A 69 -12.05 22.27 6.42
C GLN A 69 -12.62 21.59 5.16
N HIS A 70 -12.04 20.46 4.77
CA HIS A 70 -12.41 19.81 3.50
C HIS A 70 -13.42 18.65 3.65
N SER A 71 -13.88 18.34 4.85
CA SER A 71 -14.83 17.25 5.10
C SER A 71 -16.16 17.43 4.32
N HIS A 72 -16.62 18.68 4.17
CA HIS A 72 -17.85 18.99 3.47
C HIS A 72 -17.87 18.55 2.00
N LEU A 73 -16.69 18.48 1.35
CA LEU A 73 -16.54 18.04 -0.03
C LEU A 73 -16.87 16.55 -0.20
N PHE A 74 -16.69 15.76 0.85
CA PHE A 74 -16.75 14.29 0.80
C PHE A 74 -17.96 13.70 1.53
N ARG A 75 -18.93 14.53 1.98
CA ARG A 75 -20.08 14.10 2.79
C ARG A 75 -20.95 13.03 2.14
N ARG A 76 -20.96 12.96 0.79
CA ARG A 76 -21.75 11.99 0.02
C ARG A 76 -21.04 10.66 -0.18
N LEU A 77 -19.73 10.61 0.11
CA LEU A 77 -18.93 9.41 -0.05
C LEU A 77 -19.04 8.54 1.20
N ILE A 78 -19.20 7.24 1.01
CA ILE A 78 -19.03 6.26 2.08
C ILE A 78 -17.57 5.86 2.11
N ILE A 79 -16.91 6.09 3.24
CA ILE A 79 -15.49 5.78 3.43
C ILE A 79 -15.35 4.35 3.93
N ASN A 80 -14.80 3.48 3.11
CA ASN A 80 -14.61 2.08 3.43
C ASN A 80 -13.30 1.80 4.16
N THR A 81 -12.28 2.64 3.93
CA THR A 81 -11.02 2.53 4.65
C THR A 81 -10.42 3.89 5.00
N VAL A 82 -9.76 3.95 6.14
CA VAL A 82 -8.86 5.04 6.52
C VAL A 82 -7.49 4.43 6.77
N TYR A 83 -6.46 5.00 6.19
CA TYR A 83 -5.10 4.49 6.31
C TYR A 83 -4.14 5.59 6.76
N PHE A 84 -3.64 5.46 7.98
CA PHE A 84 -2.55 6.30 8.49
C PHE A 84 -1.23 5.68 8.09
N GLY A 85 -0.50 6.33 7.18
CA GLY A 85 0.74 5.80 6.62
C GLY A 85 1.81 6.86 6.44
N GLY A 86 2.89 6.47 5.77
CA GLY A 86 3.97 7.38 5.37
C GLY A 86 5.30 7.11 6.04
N GLY A 87 5.70 7.94 6.98
CA GLY A 87 6.89 7.76 7.80
C GLY A 87 6.62 6.77 8.93
N THR A 88 6.09 7.28 10.03
CA THR A 88 5.74 6.45 11.21
C THR A 88 4.53 7.03 11.94
N PRO A 89 3.30 6.69 11.55
CA PRO A 89 2.09 7.16 12.23
C PRO A 89 2.03 6.79 13.71
N SER A 90 2.60 5.66 14.14
CA SER A 90 2.69 5.31 15.56
C SER A 90 3.67 6.18 16.39
N ASP A 91 4.33 7.14 15.75
CA ASP A 91 5.10 8.17 16.47
C ASP A 91 4.22 9.33 16.99
N LEU A 92 2.95 9.38 16.60
CA LEU A 92 1.97 10.29 17.16
C LEU A 92 1.79 10.04 18.66
N GLU A 93 1.51 11.11 19.42
CA GLU A 93 1.16 10.99 20.84
C GLU A 93 -0.31 10.53 21.00
N PRO A 94 -0.71 9.95 22.13
CA PRO A 94 -2.07 9.42 22.33
C PRO A 94 -3.19 10.42 22.06
N ASP A 95 -3.03 11.66 22.48
CA ASP A 95 -3.98 12.76 22.27
C ASP A 95 -4.05 13.20 20.81
N GLU A 96 -2.95 13.11 20.05
CA GLU A 96 -2.91 13.37 18.62
C GLU A 96 -3.66 12.27 17.82
N ILE A 97 -3.50 11.01 18.22
CA ILE A 97 -4.26 9.89 17.66
C ILE A 97 -5.76 10.11 17.91
N ALA A 98 -6.14 10.41 19.15
CA ALA A 98 -7.52 10.68 19.54
C ALA A 98 -8.11 11.89 18.80
N LEU A 99 -7.34 12.97 18.60
CA LEU A 99 -7.76 14.14 17.84
C LEU A 99 -8.10 13.78 16.39
N LEU A 100 -7.19 13.12 15.69
CA LEU A 100 -7.38 12.81 14.27
C LEU A 100 -8.51 11.80 14.04
N THR A 101 -8.58 10.74 14.85
CA THR A 101 -9.65 9.74 14.76
C THR A 101 -11.02 10.31 15.12
N GLY A 102 -11.09 11.17 16.15
CA GLY A 102 -12.32 11.87 16.53
C GLY A 102 -12.85 12.80 15.41
N ILE A 103 -11.95 13.48 14.68
CA ILE A 103 -12.34 14.29 13.51
C ILE A 103 -12.92 13.40 12.41
N LEU A 104 -12.30 12.26 12.13
CA LEU A 104 -12.78 11.33 11.11
C LEU A 104 -14.18 10.81 11.44
N GLN A 105 -14.39 10.33 12.66
CA GLN A 105 -15.68 9.83 13.13
C GLN A 105 -16.79 10.89 13.09
N LYS A 106 -16.44 12.15 13.40
CA LYS A 106 -17.42 13.25 13.47
C LYS A 106 -17.77 13.84 12.10
N ASN A 107 -16.82 13.89 11.17
CA ASN A 107 -16.95 14.71 9.96
C ASN A 107 -17.06 13.90 8.67
N TYR A 108 -16.79 12.59 8.69
CA TYR A 108 -16.81 11.74 7.52
C TYR A 108 -17.84 10.61 7.67
N ASN A 109 -18.43 10.19 6.56
CA ASN A 109 -19.40 9.10 6.54
C ASN A 109 -18.62 7.77 6.43
N LEU A 110 -18.13 7.27 7.57
CA LEU A 110 -17.44 5.99 7.63
C LEU A 110 -18.45 4.85 7.49
N ALA A 111 -18.09 3.82 6.70
CA ALA A 111 -18.86 2.58 6.63
C ALA A 111 -18.90 1.91 8.02
N ASN A 112 -19.98 1.17 8.32
CA ASN A 112 -20.11 0.48 9.61
C ASN A 112 -18.97 -0.51 9.89
N ASP A 113 -18.38 -1.06 8.83
CA ASP A 113 -17.25 -1.98 8.86
C ASP A 113 -15.95 -1.35 8.31
N CYS A 114 -15.84 -0.03 8.38
CA CYS A 114 -14.68 0.72 7.89
C CYS A 114 -13.38 0.15 8.46
N GLU A 115 -12.43 -0.22 7.58
CA GLU A 115 -11.10 -0.61 8.01
C GLU A 115 -10.26 0.63 8.31
N ILE A 116 -9.87 0.82 9.56
CA ILE A 116 -9.00 1.93 9.98
C ILE A 116 -7.65 1.36 10.37
N THR A 117 -6.65 1.60 9.53
CA THR A 117 -5.29 1.07 9.68
C THR A 117 -4.34 2.11 10.23
N LEU A 118 -3.51 1.71 11.19
CA LEU A 118 -2.35 2.46 11.67
C LEU A 118 -1.06 1.72 11.29
N GLU A 119 -0.19 2.36 10.50
CA GLU A 119 1.17 1.87 10.29
C GLU A 119 2.03 2.11 11.53
N CYS A 120 2.76 1.09 11.95
CA CYS A 120 3.51 1.11 13.20
C CYS A 120 4.96 0.66 13.02
N ARG A 121 5.80 1.21 13.87
CA ARG A 121 7.11 0.62 14.20
C ARG A 121 7.01 -0.08 15.55
N ILE A 122 7.87 -1.06 15.76
CA ILE A 122 7.99 -1.74 17.06
C ILE A 122 8.49 -0.77 18.13
N ASP A 123 9.54 0.01 17.79
CA ASP A 123 10.10 1.00 18.68
C ASP A 123 9.15 2.21 18.83
N GLY A 124 8.78 2.51 20.08
CA GLY A 124 7.92 3.64 20.43
C GLY A 124 6.43 3.40 20.36
N LEU A 125 5.99 2.17 20.14
CA LEU A 125 4.60 1.76 20.30
C LEU A 125 4.39 1.23 21.74
N ASP A 126 3.79 2.05 22.58
CA ASP A 126 3.49 1.75 23.98
C ASP A 126 1.99 1.49 24.21
N ASN A 127 1.66 1.13 25.44
CA ASN A 127 0.28 0.81 25.83
C ASN A 127 -0.68 1.97 25.71
N ASP A 128 -0.24 3.21 25.98
CA ASP A 128 -1.10 4.39 25.94
C ASP A 128 -1.49 4.71 24.49
N LYS A 129 -0.53 4.59 23.56
CA LYS A 129 -0.78 4.76 22.14
C LYS A 129 -1.68 3.66 21.56
N ILE A 130 -1.45 2.40 21.97
CA ILE A 130 -2.30 1.28 21.56
C ILE A 130 -3.74 1.50 22.04
N SER A 131 -3.91 1.92 23.30
CA SER A 131 -5.23 2.19 23.86
C SER A 131 -5.91 3.36 23.16
N ALA A 132 -5.22 4.48 22.98
CA ALA A 132 -5.77 5.63 22.25
C ALA A 132 -6.15 5.29 20.81
N ALA A 133 -5.37 4.43 20.13
CA ALA A 133 -5.67 3.96 18.79
C ALA A 133 -6.95 3.10 18.76
N LEU A 134 -7.08 2.13 19.67
CA LEU A 134 -8.26 1.27 19.77
C LEU A 134 -9.51 2.07 20.15
N ASP A 135 -9.42 2.97 21.12
CA ASP A 135 -10.50 3.86 21.54
C ASP A 135 -10.94 4.80 20.40
N GLY A 136 -9.98 5.21 19.55
CA GLY A 136 -10.21 5.97 18.34
C GLY A 136 -10.79 5.15 17.17
N GLY A 137 -11.06 3.85 17.37
CA GLY A 137 -11.66 2.96 16.35
C GLY A 137 -10.67 2.39 15.34
N ILE A 138 -9.35 2.53 15.57
CA ILE A 138 -8.35 1.81 14.77
C ILE A 138 -8.55 0.30 15.01
N ASN A 139 -8.80 -0.43 13.94
CA ASN A 139 -9.13 -1.87 13.98
C ASN A 139 -8.15 -2.74 13.18
N ARG A 140 -7.07 -2.13 12.69
CA ARG A 140 -5.97 -2.82 12.01
C ARG A 140 -4.63 -2.13 12.32
N PHE A 141 -3.64 -2.90 12.77
CA PHE A 141 -2.25 -2.45 12.96
C PHE A 141 -1.36 -3.14 11.94
N SER A 142 -0.57 -2.37 11.20
CA SER A 142 0.44 -2.87 10.26
C SER A 142 1.84 -2.52 10.77
N LEU A 143 2.60 -3.52 11.20
CA LEU A 143 3.89 -3.29 11.84
C LEU A 143 5.04 -3.64 10.91
N GLY A 144 5.94 -2.68 10.68
CA GLY A 144 7.18 -2.95 9.95
C GLY A 144 8.14 -3.79 10.78
N VAL A 145 8.09 -5.12 10.70
CA VAL A 145 9.01 -6.06 11.36
C VAL A 145 10.23 -6.31 10.48
N GLN A 146 10.05 -6.62 9.24
CA GLN A 146 11.03 -6.91 8.18
C GLN A 146 11.69 -8.29 8.31
N THR A 147 12.15 -8.68 9.49
CA THR A 147 12.70 -9.99 9.90
C THR A 147 12.69 -10.08 11.41
N PHE A 148 12.62 -11.27 11.97
CA PHE A 148 12.79 -11.52 13.42
C PHE A 148 14.26 -11.64 13.82
N SER A 149 15.18 -11.85 12.88
CA SER A 149 16.61 -11.94 13.17
C SER A 149 17.17 -10.61 13.70
N THR A 150 17.55 -10.57 14.97
CA THR A 150 18.17 -9.37 15.59
C THR A 150 19.38 -8.87 14.82
N LYS A 151 20.23 -9.78 14.30
CA LYS A 151 21.40 -9.45 13.51
C LYS A 151 21.02 -8.71 12.23
N MET A 152 20.06 -9.26 11.47
CA MET A 152 19.62 -8.64 10.22
C MET A 152 18.84 -7.35 10.46
N ARG A 153 18.06 -7.26 11.53
CA ARG A 153 17.40 -6.01 11.92
C ARG A 153 18.43 -4.89 12.15
N ARG A 154 19.52 -5.19 12.87
CA ARG A 154 20.60 -4.24 13.13
C ARG A 154 21.29 -3.77 11.85
N SER A 155 21.53 -4.65 10.90
CA SER A 155 22.11 -4.28 9.60
C SER A 155 21.20 -3.39 8.75
N LEU A 156 19.90 -3.40 9.04
CA LEU A 156 18.89 -2.53 8.41
C LEU A 156 18.61 -1.23 9.19
N ASP A 157 19.43 -0.89 10.18
CA ASP A 157 19.26 0.23 11.10
C ASP A 157 17.94 0.16 11.91
N ARG A 158 17.53 -1.07 12.28
CA ARG A 158 16.42 -1.34 13.19
C ARG A 158 16.92 -1.60 14.60
N VAL A 159 16.37 -0.89 15.60
CA VAL A 159 16.88 -0.93 16.98
C VAL A 159 16.30 -2.06 17.84
N SER A 160 15.06 -2.44 17.64
CA SER A 160 14.39 -3.49 18.42
C SER A 160 14.96 -4.87 18.10
N ASP A 161 15.25 -5.65 19.12
CA ASP A 161 15.65 -7.06 18.99
C ASP A 161 14.44 -7.99 18.82
N ARG A 162 14.70 -9.29 18.59
CA ARG A 162 13.67 -10.31 18.41
C ARG A 162 12.71 -10.38 19.60
N LYS A 163 13.24 -10.32 20.82
CA LYS A 163 12.41 -10.39 22.02
C LYS A 163 11.42 -9.23 22.09
N THR A 164 11.91 -8.01 21.87
CA THR A 164 11.08 -6.81 21.87
C THR A 164 9.99 -6.88 20.77
N VAL A 165 10.32 -7.42 19.59
CA VAL A 165 9.34 -7.64 18.52
C VAL A 165 8.23 -8.57 18.99
N LEU A 166 8.57 -9.76 19.49
CA LEU A 166 7.60 -10.76 19.94
C LEU A 166 6.74 -10.26 21.11
N ASP A 167 7.35 -9.57 22.09
CA ASP A 167 6.62 -9.02 23.23
C ASP A 167 5.61 -7.93 22.77
N THR A 168 5.99 -7.08 21.81
CA THR A 168 5.09 -6.07 21.24
C THR A 168 3.94 -6.71 20.47
N LEU A 169 4.22 -7.72 19.66
CA LEU A 169 3.18 -8.44 18.90
C LEU A 169 2.21 -9.15 19.85
N ARG A 170 2.72 -9.84 20.87
CA ARG A 170 1.88 -10.49 21.89
C ARG A 170 0.99 -9.48 22.61
N ASN A 171 1.52 -8.35 23.04
CA ASN A 171 0.73 -7.29 23.69
C ASN A 171 -0.44 -6.80 22.81
N LEU A 172 -0.24 -6.71 21.50
CA LEU A 172 -1.30 -6.34 20.56
C LEU A 172 -2.32 -7.46 20.36
N THR A 173 -1.84 -8.71 20.15
CA THR A 173 -2.72 -9.85 19.85
C THR A 173 -3.54 -10.29 21.07
N ASP A 174 -2.97 -10.22 22.28
CA ASP A 174 -3.67 -10.55 23.54
C ASP A 174 -4.88 -9.64 23.80
N ARG A 175 -4.87 -8.41 23.29
CA ARG A 175 -6.02 -7.51 23.37
C ARG A 175 -7.21 -7.97 22.52
N ASN A 176 -6.98 -8.76 21.50
CA ASN A 176 -7.98 -9.33 20.57
C ASN A 176 -8.99 -8.30 20.00
N ALA A 177 -8.60 -7.03 19.90
CA ALA A 177 -9.47 -5.93 19.52
C ALA A 177 -9.33 -5.50 18.05
N ALA A 178 -8.20 -5.84 17.41
CA ALA A 178 -7.87 -5.41 16.05
C ALA A 178 -7.23 -6.55 15.24
N SER A 179 -7.15 -6.38 13.93
CA SER A 179 -6.30 -7.21 13.06
C SER A 179 -4.85 -6.77 13.21
N ILE A 180 -3.95 -7.70 13.53
CA ILE A 180 -2.53 -7.45 13.69
C ILE A 180 -1.78 -8.11 12.54
N THR A 181 -1.09 -7.30 11.75
CA THR A 181 -0.32 -7.74 10.58
C THR A 181 1.09 -7.17 10.61
N ILE A 182 2.02 -7.86 10.00
CA ILE A 182 3.40 -7.39 9.86
C ILE A 182 3.84 -7.32 8.41
N ASP A 183 4.85 -6.49 8.15
CA ASP A 183 5.59 -6.54 6.90
C ASP A 183 6.87 -7.35 7.12
N LEU A 184 7.04 -8.40 6.33
CA LEU A 184 8.25 -9.22 6.23
C LEU A 184 8.94 -8.92 4.91
N LEU A 185 10.27 -8.80 4.92
CA LEU A 185 11.07 -8.61 3.72
C LEU A 185 11.87 -9.87 3.39
N TYR A 186 11.99 -10.17 2.10
CA TYR A 186 12.93 -11.14 1.58
C TYR A 186 13.90 -10.53 0.58
N GLY A 187 15.01 -11.22 0.32
CA GLY A 187 16.11 -10.67 -0.46
C GLY A 187 16.93 -9.65 0.32
N LEU A 188 17.01 -9.79 1.66
CA LEU A 188 17.81 -8.95 2.52
C LEU A 188 19.31 -9.23 2.31
N PRO A 189 20.21 -8.25 2.57
CA PRO A 189 21.64 -8.47 2.46
C PRO A 189 22.12 -9.69 3.25
N GLY A 190 22.71 -10.67 2.56
CA GLY A 190 23.21 -11.91 3.15
C GLY A 190 22.16 -12.87 3.68
N GLN A 191 20.86 -12.66 3.38
CA GLN A 191 19.78 -13.57 3.79
C GLN A 191 19.93 -14.93 3.12
N THR A 192 19.81 -15.97 3.91
CA THR A 192 19.79 -17.36 3.46
C THR A 192 18.37 -17.94 3.51
N GLU A 193 18.19 -19.11 2.91
CA GLU A 193 16.94 -19.87 3.02
C GLU A 193 16.60 -20.23 4.46
N THR A 194 17.62 -20.56 5.26
CA THR A 194 17.45 -20.83 6.69
C THR A 194 16.93 -19.62 7.44
N ASP A 195 17.51 -18.44 7.22
CA ASP A 195 17.03 -17.20 7.84
C ASP A 195 15.56 -16.91 7.51
N LEU A 196 15.17 -17.14 6.25
CA LEU A 196 13.79 -16.96 5.84
C LEU A 196 12.86 -17.99 6.51
N MET A 197 13.27 -19.26 6.56
CA MET A 197 12.47 -20.30 7.21
C MET A 197 12.28 -20.02 8.70
N GLU A 198 13.32 -19.54 9.41
CA GLU A 198 13.20 -19.12 10.81
C GLU A 198 12.17 -18.00 10.99
N ASP A 199 12.14 -17.01 10.09
CA ASP A 199 11.13 -15.96 10.11
C ASP A 199 9.71 -16.51 9.88
N LEU A 200 9.52 -17.41 8.90
CA LEU A 200 8.22 -18.02 8.60
C LEU A 200 7.72 -18.93 9.74
N GLU A 201 8.61 -19.74 10.32
CA GLU A 201 8.27 -20.58 11.47
C GLU A 201 7.97 -19.75 12.72
N THR A 202 8.65 -18.60 12.91
CA THR A 202 8.33 -17.66 13.97
C THR A 202 6.90 -17.12 13.81
N ILE A 203 6.50 -16.74 12.60
CA ILE A 203 5.12 -16.29 12.30
C ILE A 203 4.12 -17.39 12.69
N LEU A 204 4.37 -18.61 12.27
CA LEU A 204 3.40 -19.71 12.41
C LEU A 204 3.30 -20.29 13.82
N ASN A 205 4.40 -20.29 14.59
CA ASN A 205 4.49 -21.03 15.83
C ASN A 205 4.65 -20.14 17.08
N GLU A 206 5.04 -18.87 16.93
CA GLU A 206 5.34 -18.00 18.07
C GLU A 206 4.47 -16.72 18.10
N THR A 207 3.59 -16.53 17.10
CA THR A 207 2.72 -15.35 17.00
C THR A 207 1.29 -15.73 16.66
N ASP A 208 0.33 -14.90 17.13
CA ASP A 208 -1.10 -15.00 16.81
C ASP A 208 -1.51 -13.90 15.83
N LEU A 209 -0.70 -13.66 14.79
CA LEU A 209 -0.96 -12.65 13.79
C LEU A 209 -2.22 -12.94 12.96
N SER A 210 -2.92 -11.92 12.57
CA SER A 210 -4.04 -12.02 11.63
C SER A 210 -3.57 -12.26 10.19
N GLY A 211 -2.33 -11.87 9.88
CA GLY A 211 -1.71 -12.03 8.56
C GLY A 211 -0.35 -11.35 8.48
N PHE A 212 0.26 -11.38 7.31
CA PHE A 212 1.49 -10.63 7.03
C PHE A 212 1.62 -10.29 5.55
N SER A 213 2.36 -9.21 5.27
CA SER A 213 2.77 -8.86 3.92
C SER A 213 4.20 -9.33 3.67
N PHE A 214 4.45 -9.90 2.50
CA PHE A 214 5.73 -10.44 2.09
C PHE A 214 6.29 -9.64 0.90
N TYR A 215 7.24 -8.76 1.17
CA TYR A 215 7.78 -7.85 0.17
C TYR A 215 9.23 -8.19 -0.18
N ARG A 216 9.53 -8.14 -1.48
CA ARG A 216 10.91 -8.17 -1.92
C ARG A 216 11.61 -6.85 -1.56
N LEU A 217 12.84 -6.93 -1.04
CA LEU A 217 13.68 -5.76 -0.88
C LEU A 217 13.97 -5.14 -2.26
N LEU A 218 13.60 -3.88 -2.41
CA LEU A 218 13.88 -3.12 -3.63
C LEU A 218 15.13 -2.27 -3.44
N THR A 219 16.05 -2.28 -4.39
CA THR A 219 17.34 -1.56 -4.31
C THR A 219 17.33 -0.22 -5.04
N GLY A 220 16.52 -0.06 -6.09
CA GLY A 220 16.43 1.18 -6.85
C GLY A 220 15.95 2.37 -6.01
N ARG A 221 16.55 3.55 -6.12
CA ARG A 221 16.24 4.80 -5.37
C ARG A 221 16.55 4.79 -3.87
N ARG A 222 17.38 3.85 -3.37
CA ARG A 222 17.72 3.70 -1.95
C ARG A 222 19.20 3.96 -1.73
N ALA A 223 19.60 5.24 -1.82
CA ALA A 223 20.99 5.65 -1.80
C ALA A 223 21.76 5.06 -0.60
N LEU A 224 21.23 5.16 0.62
CA LEU A 224 21.94 4.68 1.82
C LEU A 224 22.15 3.16 1.81
N LEU A 225 21.18 2.36 1.38
CA LEU A 225 21.35 0.91 1.23
C LEU A 225 22.44 0.60 0.19
N MET A 226 22.42 1.29 -0.94
CA MET A 226 23.41 1.10 -2.00
C MET A 226 24.82 1.53 -1.58
N GLU A 227 24.94 2.61 -0.80
CA GLU A 227 26.22 3.03 -0.20
C GLU A 227 26.80 1.93 0.70
N LYS A 228 26.00 1.37 1.60
CA LYS A 228 26.42 0.29 2.51
C LYS A 228 26.77 -1.00 1.77
N LEU A 229 26.04 -1.35 0.70
CA LEU A 229 26.37 -2.51 -0.15
C LEU A 229 27.67 -2.30 -0.92
N ASN A 230 27.84 -1.14 -1.54
CA ASN A 230 29.03 -0.82 -2.36
C ASN A 230 30.31 -0.66 -1.51
N SER A 231 30.18 -0.19 -0.27
CA SER A 231 31.30 -0.09 0.67
C SER A 231 31.70 -1.42 1.31
N GLY A 232 30.89 -2.47 1.14
CA GLY A 232 31.09 -3.76 1.80
C GLY A 232 30.70 -3.78 3.28
N GLU A 233 30.03 -2.71 3.78
CA GLU A 233 29.45 -2.70 5.13
C GLU A 233 28.32 -3.75 5.28
N LEU A 234 27.58 -3.97 4.22
CA LEU A 234 26.58 -5.03 4.14
C LEU A 234 27.02 -6.12 3.15
N PRO A 235 26.69 -7.39 3.45
CA PRO A 235 26.89 -8.46 2.48
C PRO A 235 26.01 -8.24 1.24
N PRO A 236 26.34 -8.90 0.10
CA PRO A 236 25.54 -8.77 -1.11
C PRO A 236 24.09 -9.22 -0.89
N ILE A 237 23.18 -8.66 -1.65
CA ILE A 237 21.79 -9.15 -1.72
C ILE A 237 21.75 -10.43 -2.54
N PRO A 238 20.81 -11.34 -2.25
CA PRO A 238 20.54 -12.52 -3.07
C PRO A 238 20.18 -12.12 -4.51
N ASP A 239 20.60 -12.96 -5.45
CA ASP A 239 20.25 -12.80 -6.85
C ASP A 239 18.77 -13.07 -7.12
N GLU A 240 18.35 -12.93 -8.39
CA GLU A 240 16.96 -13.08 -8.80
C GLU A 240 16.45 -14.49 -8.58
N ASP A 241 17.23 -15.51 -8.90
CA ASP A 241 16.85 -16.93 -8.79
C ASP A 241 16.69 -17.34 -7.33
N THR A 242 17.58 -16.87 -6.47
CA THR A 242 17.47 -17.04 -5.02
C THR A 242 16.22 -16.35 -4.47
N CYS A 243 15.93 -15.13 -4.91
CA CYS A 243 14.72 -14.42 -4.51
C CYS A 243 13.44 -15.14 -4.99
N GLU A 244 13.45 -15.72 -6.19
CA GLU A 244 12.33 -16.53 -6.66
C GLU A 244 12.16 -17.80 -5.82
N SER A 245 13.27 -18.44 -5.43
CA SER A 245 13.25 -19.58 -4.50
C SER A 245 12.66 -19.20 -3.14
N PHE A 246 13.03 -18.06 -2.58
CA PHE A 246 12.47 -17.54 -1.33
C PHE A 246 10.97 -17.30 -1.43
N TYR A 247 10.51 -16.70 -2.54
CA TYR A 247 9.09 -16.50 -2.76
C TYR A 247 8.32 -17.82 -2.85
N ARG A 248 8.87 -18.80 -3.58
CA ARG A 248 8.30 -20.15 -3.69
C ARG A 248 8.21 -20.84 -2.34
N LEU A 249 9.27 -20.80 -1.55
CA LEU A 249 9.32 -21.39 -0.21
C LEU A 249 8.22 -20.82 0.70
N CYS A 250 8.06 -19.50 0.71
CA CYS A 250 7.00 -18.83 1.45
C CYS A 250 5.61 -19.30 0.99
N GLU A 251 5.35 -19.32 -0.32
CA GLU A 251 4.08 -19.79 -0.90
C GLU A 251 3.74 -21.21 -0.49
N GLU A 252 4.71 -22.12 -0.59
CA GLU A 252 4.54 -23.54 -0.23
C GLU A 252 4.24 -23.70 1.27
N ARG A 253 4.99 -22.97 2.11
CA ARG A 253 4.85 -23.04 3.56
C ARG A 253 3.52 -22.45 4.02
N MET A 254 3.11 -21.29 3.48
CA MET A 254 1.85 -20.64 3.83
C MET A 254 0.64 -21.42 3.31
N ARG A 255 0.72 -22.02 2.14
CA ARG A 255 -0.31 -22.91 1.61
C ARG A 255 -0.47 -24.15 2.50
N ALA A 256 0.63 -24.77 2.95
CA ALA A 256 0.61 -25.91 3.87
C ALA A 256 -0.01 -25.53 5.21
N ALA A 257 0.15 -24.28 5.67
CA ALA A 257 -0.46 -23.76 6.88
C ALA A 257 -1.94 -23.34 6.70
N GLY A 258 -2.51 -23.44 5.48
CA GLY A 258 -3.90 -23.07 5.20
C GLY A 258 -4.15 -21.55 5.16
N ALA A 259 -3.12 -20.75 4.99
CA ALA A 259 -3.26 -19.31 4.88
C ALA A 259 -4.05 -18.91 3.62
N ARG A 260 -4.96 -17.93 3.73
CA ARG A 260 -5.57 -17.29 2.58
C ARG A 260 -4.55 -16.37 1.93
N HIS A 261 -4.64 -16.19 0.62
CA HIS A 261 -3.70 -15.39 -0.17
C HIS A 261 -4.47 -14.29 -0.95
N PRO A 262 -4.95 -13.25 -0.27
CA PRO A 262 -5.79 -12.21 -0.90
C PRO A 262 -5.06 -11.36 -1.93
N SER A 263 -3.74 -11.23 -1.82
CA SER A 263 -2.92 -10.61 -2.88
C SER A 263 -1.60 -11.34 -3.00
N PHE A 264 -0.89 -11.18 -4.12
CA PHE A 264 0.40 -11.85 -4.34
C PHE A 264 1.51 -11.45 -3.34
N LYS A 265 1.22 -10.52 -2.44
CA LYS A 265 2.13 -10.02 -1.40
C LYS A 265 1.59 -10.23 0.01
N HIS A 266 0.38 -10.75 0.18
CA HIS A 266 -0.26 -10.75 1.48
C HIS A 266 -0.89 -12.09 1.80
N TYR A 267 -0.61 -12.60 2.99
CA TYR A 267 -1.16 -13.84 3.55
C TYR A 267 -2.01 -13.50 4.77
N ALA A 268 -3.17 -14.13 4.89
CA ALA A 268 -4.11 -13.90 5.96
C ALA A 268 -4.48 -15.21 6.65
N PHE A 269 -4.35 -15.24 7.98
CA PHE A 269 -4.68 -16.38 8.85
C PHE A 269 -6.07 -16.24 9.48
N SER A 270 -6.59 -15.02 9.55
CA SER A 270 -7.87 -14.68 10.18
C SER A 270 -8.82 -14.03 9.19
N PRO A 271 -10.15 -14.27 9.28
CA PRO A 271 -11.15 -13.51 8.54
C PRO A 271 -11.15 -12.00 8.82
N ARG A 272 -10.62 -11.57 9.98
CA ARG A 272 -10.46 -10.15 10.32
C ARG A 272 -9.45 -9.45 9.41
N GLU A 273 -8.45 -10.17 8.91
CA GLU A 273 -7.46 -9.59 8.00
C GLU A 273 -8.04 -9.53 6.59
N ARG A 274 -8.58 -8.36 6.25
CA ARG A 274 -9.17 -8.08 4.93
C ARG A 274 -8.17 -7.44 3.99
N ASN A 275 -7.20 -6.69 4.53
CA ASN A 275 -6.25 -5.90 3.74
C ASN A 275 -6.95 -4.95 2.75
N LEU A 276 -8.12 -4.42 3.16
CA LEU A 276 -9.07 -3.76 2.28
C LEU A 276 -8.50 -2.50 1.63
N HIS A 277 -7.73 -1.70 2.39
CA HIS A 277 -7.08 -0.51 1.82
C HIS A 277 -6.16 -0.86 0.64
N ASN A 278 -5.34 -1.90 0.77
CA ASN A 278 -4.43 -2.32 -0.29
C ASN A 278 -5.18 -2.92 -1.48
N GLU A 279 -6.26 -3.65 -1.22
CA GLU A 279 -7.15 -4.18 -2.27
C GLU A 279 -7.79 -3.04 -3.06
N LEU A 280 -8.44 -2.08 -2.40
CA LEU A 280 -9.04 -0.91 -3.07
C LEU A 280 -7.99 -0.09 -3.82
N SER A 281 -6.81 0.08 -3.24
CA SER A 281 -5.69 0.77 -3.90
C SER A 281 -5.18 0.02 -5.14
N ALA A 282 -5.17 -1.33 -5.11
CA ALA A 282 -4.80 -2.15 -6.27
C ALA A 282 -5.78 -1.95 -7.44
N TRP A 283 -7.07 -1.87 -7.14
CA TRP A 283 -8.13 -1.56 -8.11
C TRP A 283 -8.16 -0.08 -8.53
N LYS A 284 -7.29 0.76 -7.96
CA LYS A 284 -7.27 2.20 -8.19
C LYS A 284 -8.62 2.87 -7.91
N ASN A 285 -9.31 2.42 -6.87
CA ASN A 285 -10.53 3.04 -6.39
C ASN A 285 -10.27 4.45 -5.84
N MET A 286 -11.34 5.17 -5.54
CA MET A 286 -11.23 6.53 -5.02
C MET A 286 -10.40 6.56 -3.73
N MET A 287 -9.46 7.50 -3.66
CA MET A 287 -8.63 7.73 -2.48
C MET A 287 -8.45 9.24 -2.26
N ILE A 288 -8.87 9.72 -1.10
CA ILE A 288 -8.78 11.11 -0.69
C ILE A 288 -7.48 11.29 0.11
N PRO A 289 -6.54 12.12 -0.38
CA PRO A 289 -5.28 12.33 0.30
C PRO A 289 -5.37 13.47 1.33
N PHE A 290 -4.73 13.28 2.50
CA PHE A 290 -4.49 14.31 3.51
C PHE A 290 -3.05 14.28 4.00
N GLY A 291 -2.49 15.47 4.27
CA GLY A 291 -1.11 15.64 4.71
C GLY A 291 -0.11 15.79 3.56
N ILE A 292 1.08 16.32 3.87
CA ILE A 292 2.13 16.58 2.87
C ILE A 292 2.51 15.31 2.09
N ASN A 293 2.88 15.45 0.81
CA ASN A 293 3.22 14.36 -0.09
C ASN A 293 2.11 13.32 -0.33
N ALA A 294 0.95 13.43 0.32
CA ALA A 294 -0.14 12.50 0.09
C ALA A 294 -0.62 12.56 -1.36
N SER A 295 -0.88 11.42 -1.95
CA SER A 295 -1.46 11.32 -3.29
C SER A 295 -2.79 10.59 -3.25
N GLY A 296 -3.69 10.97 -4.12
CA GLY A 296 -5.02 10.39 -4.19
C GLY A 296 -5.63 10.44 -5.58
N ARG A 297 -6.84 9.91 -5.68
CA ARG A 297 -7.59 9.83 -6.93
C ARG A 297 -9.10 9.84 -6.68
N LEU A 298 -9.82 10.56 -7.52
CA LEU A 298 -11.28 10.56 -7.58
C LEU A 298 -11.71 10.39 -9.04
N GLY A 299 -12.28 9.25 -9.37
CA GLY A 299 -12.53 8.90 -10.76
C GLY A 299 -11.25 8.93 -11.59
N ARG A 300 -11.24 9.64 -12.71
CA ARG A 300 -10.03 9.86 -13.53
C ARG A 300 -9.14 11.01 -13.02
N TYR A 301 -9.54 11.74 -11.98
CA TYR A 301 -8.73 12.85 -11.45
C TYR A 301 -7.72 12.31 -10.45
N LYS A 302 -6.45 12.57 -10.71
CA LYS A 302 -5.33 12.27 -9.81
C LYS A 302 -4.85 13.53 -9.13
N PHE A 303 -4.51 13.41 -7.85
CA PHE A 303 -4.04 14.52 -7.02
C PHE A 303 -2.74 14.15 -6.31
N ARG A 304 -1.91 15.16 -6.07
CA ARG A 304 -0.79 15.07 -5.15
C ARG A 304 -0.73 16.36 -4.34
N GLN A 305 -0.60 16.22 -3.03
CA GLN A 305 -0.37 17.34 -2.13
C GLN A 305 1.09 17.79 -2.17
N THR A 306 1.32 19.06 -1.84
CA THR A 306 2.67 19.60 -1.77
C THR A 306 3.54 18.83 -0.79
N GLY A 307 4.83 18.66 -1.15
CA GLY A 307 5.85 18.11 -0.27
C GLY A 307 6.53 19.17 0.60
N ASP A 308 6.28 20.46 0.35
CA ASP A 308 6.83 21.57 1.11
C ASP A 308 5.94 21.93 2.31
N LEU A 309 6.48 21.78 3.53
CA LEU A 309 5.73 22.03 4.75
C LEU A 309 5.32 23.49 4.93
N THR A 310 6.11 24.44 4.43
CA THR A 310 5.81 25.87 4.51
C THR A 310 4.62 26.21 3.62
N GLU A 311 4.63 25.72 2.37
CA GLU A 311 3.52 25.92 1.45
C GLU A 311 2.26 25.16 1.92
N TYR A 312 2.41 23.94 2.46
CA TYR A 312 1.31 23.20 3.08
C TYR A 312 0.63 24.02 4.19
N ARG A 313 1.41 24.56 5.12
CA ARG A 313 0.92 25.42 6.23
C ARG A 313 0.18 26.64 5.71
N LYS A 314 0.74 27.33 4.71
CA LYS A 314 0.16 28.53 4.10
C LYS A 314 -1.20 28.22 3.46
N MET A 315 -1.28 27.14 2.69
CA MET A 315 -2.50 26.76 1.98
C MET A 315 -3.60 26.30 2.95
N VAL A 316 -3.27 25.45 3.94
CA VAL A 316 -4.23 25.01 4.96
C VAL A 316 -4.79 26.20 5.73
N LYS A 317 -3.94 27.15 6.18
CA LYS A 317 -4.39 28.35 6.88
C LYS A 317 -5.24 29.30 6.01
N ALA A 318 -5.11 29.22 4.72
CA ALA A 318 -5.95 29.95 3.77
C ALA A 318 -7.25 29.20 3.41
N GLY A 319 -7.52 28.02 3.97
CA GLY A 319 -8.67 27.18 3.64
C GLY A 319 -8.59 26.54 2.25
N ILE A 320 -7.39 26.46 1.67
CA ILE A 320 -7.15 25.91 0.34
C ILE A 320 -6.60 24.50 0.47
N LYS A 321 -7.16 23.54 -0.30
CA LYS A 321 -6.61 22.17 -0.36
C LYS A 321 -5.17 22.23 -0.87
N PRO A 322 -4.18 21.71 -0.13
CA PRO A 322 -2.75 21.92 -0.40
C PRO A 322 -2.24 21.05 -1.55
N LEU A 323 -2.83 21.19 -2.74
CA LEU A 323 -2.46 20.44 -3.95
C LEU A 323 -1.30 21.10 -4.68
N GLU A 324 -0.24 20.32 -4.91
CA GLU A 324 0.85 20.66 -5.81
C GLU A 324 0.49 20.32 -7.26
N TYR A 325 -0.27 19.22 -7.42
CA TYR A 325 -0.62 18.70 -8.72
C TYR A 325 -2.05 18.15 -8.74
N ALA A 326 -2.78 18.46 -9.80
CA ALA A 326 -4.01 17.79 -10.19
C ALA A 326 -3.98 17.53 -11.70
N GLY A 327 -4.40 16.35 -12.13
CA GLY A 327 -4.38 15.97 -13.54
C GLY A 327 -5.45 14.96 -13.88
N LEU A 328 -5.85 14.92 -15.15
CA LEU A 328 -6.80 13.97 -15.70
C LEU A 328 -6.05 12.75 -16.26
N LEU A 329 -6.36 11.57 -15.75
CA LEU A 329 -5.80 10.31 -16.24
C LEU A 329 -6.36 9.97 -17.64
N PRO A 330 -5.57 9.31 -18.52
CA PRO A 330 -5.99 8.99 -19.87
C PRO A 330 -7.20 8.02 -19.91
N GLU A 331 -7.81 7.89 -21.09
CA GLU A 331 -9.04 7.12 -21.29
C GLU A 331 -8.87 5.62 -21.09
N ASP A 332 -7.67 5.09 -21.34
CA ASP A 332 -7.31 3.68 -21.13
C ASP A 332 -7.07 3.34 -19.64
N PHE A 333 -7.02 4.33 -18.76
CA PHE A 333 -6.79 4.15 -17.32
C PHE A 333 -7.74 3.12 -16.67
N PRO A 334 -9.06 3.08 -16.91
CA PRO A 334 -9.94 2.07 -16.32
C PRO A 334 -9.55 0.63 -16.69
N VAL A 335 -9.04 0.42 -17.90
CA VAL A 335 -8.55 -0.89 -18.37
C VAL A 335 -7.25 -1.27 -17.65
N GLY A 336 -6.27 -0.37 -17.64
CA GLY A 336 -5.02 -0.60 -16.90
C GLY A 336 -5.23 -0.83 -15.39
N SER A 337 -6.16 -0.09 -14.79
CA SER A 337 -6.58 -0.26 -13.40
C SER A 337 -7.18 -1.65 -13.15
N ALA A 338 -8.05 -2.11 -14.06
CA ALA A 338 -8.67 -3.44 -13.94
C ALA A 338 -7.64 -4.58 -14.10
N ILE A 339 -6.67 -4.44 -15.01
CA ILE A 339 -5.57 -5.40 -15.15
C ILE A 339 -4.74 -5.43 -13.85
N ALA A 340 -4.28 -4.28 -13.40
CA ALA A 340 -3.46 -4.19 -12.19
C ALA A 340 -4.19 -4.72 -10.95
N GLY A 341 -5.46 -4.36 -10.77
CA GLY A 341 -6.30 -4.81 -9.66
C GLY A 341 -6.49 -6.34 -9.66
N SER A 342 -6.85 -6.91 -10.82
CA SER A 342 -7.05 -8.36 -10.96
C SER A 342 -5.80 -9.15 -10.57
N LEU A 343 -4.64 -8.74 -11.06
CA LEU A 343 -3.37 -9.42 -10.78
C LEU A 343 -2.91 -9.21 -9.33
N ASN A 344 -2.99 -7.97 -8.81
CA ASN A 344 -2.58 -7.70 -7.43
C ASN A 344 -3.45 -8.45 -6.41
N CYS A 345 -4.76 -8.53 -6.64
CA CYS A 345 -5.70 -9.23 -5.75
C CYS A 345 -5.76 -10.75 -6.04
N ASN A 346 -4.82 -11.29 -6.80
CA ASN A 346 -4.71 -12.72 -7.11
C ASN A 346 -5.99 -13.33 -7.71
N LEU A 347 -6.78 -12.51 -8.41
CA LEU A 347 -8.06 -12.93 -9.01
C LEU A 347 -7.92 -13.51 -10.42
N GLY A 348 -6.72 -13.44 -11.01
CA GLY A 348 -6.52 -13.81 -12.41
C GLY A 348 -7.06 -12.75 -13.38
N ILE A 349 -6.98 -13.06 -14.67
CA ILE A 349 -7.47 -12.20 -15.75
C ILE A 349 -8.63 -12.87 -16.47
N GLU A 350 -9.76 -12.19 -16.48
CA GLU A 350 -10.92 -12.47 -17.32
C GLU A 350 -10.98 -11.42 -18.43
N PRO A 351 -10.61 -11.71 -19.68
CA PRO A 351 -10.51 -10.71 -20.74
C PRO A 351 -11.79 -9.89 -20.91
N GLU A 352 -12.97 -10.55 -20.87
CA GLU A 352 -14.25 -9.85 -21.05
C GLU A 352 -14.56 -8.86 -19.93
N ARG A 353 -14.14 -9.15 -18.69
CA ARG A 353 -14.27 -8.21 -17.57
C ARG A 353 -13.41 -6.96 -17.77
N ILE A 354 -12.23 -7.12 -18.34
CA ILE A 354 -11.33 -6.02 -18.67
C ILE A 354 -11.87 -5.20 -19.85
N VAL A 355 -12.29 -5.88 -20.93
CA VAL A 355 -12.81 -5.25 -22.15
C VAL A 355 -14.03 -4.37 -21.89
N ARG A 356 -14.92 -4.78 -20.97
CA ARG A 356 -16.10 -3.97 -20.58
C ARG A 356 -15.74 -2.61 -19.97
N LYS A 357 -14.49 -2.40 -19.52
CA LYS A 357 -14.01 -1.11 -19.01
C LYS A 357 -13.60 -0.13 -20.11
N ALA A 358 -13.51 -0.59 -21.34
CA ALA A 358 -13.15 0.23 -22.48
C ALA A 358 -14.39 0.79 -23.20
N PRO A 359 -14.26 1.94 -23.89
CA PRO A 359 -15.29 2.43 -24.84
C PRO A 359 -15.56 1.40 -25.95
N ASP A 360 -16.80 1.36 -26.44
CA ASP A 360 -17.24 0.37 -27.44
C ASP A 360 -16.34 0.33 -28.68
N LEU A 361 -15.87 1.50 -29.12
CA LEU A 361 -15.03 1.68 -30.29
C LEU A 361 -13.74 0.83 -30.28
N VAL A 362 -13.13 0.64 -29.11
CA VAL A 362 -11.85 -0.07 -28.99
C VAL A 362 -11.98 -1.50 -28.47
N ARG A 363 -13.18 -1.94 -28.07
CA ARG A 363 -13.40 -3.23 -27.38
C ARG A 363 -12.94 -4.42 -28.20
N GLU A 364 -13.24 -4.46 -29.51
CA GLU A 364 -12.89 -5.63 -30.33
C GLU A 364 -11.38 -5.76 -30.51
N LYS A 365 -10.71 -4.63 -30.79
CA LYS A 365 -9.25 -4.58 -30.88
C LYS A 365 -8.60 -4.95 -29.56
N LEU A 366 -9.10 -4.41 -28.43
CA LEU A 366 -8.62 -4.70 -27.09
C LEU A 366 -8.78 -6.20 -26.75
N ARG A 367 -9.93 -6.80 -27.07
CA ARG A 367 -10.18 -8.23 -26.86
C ARG A 367 -9.13 -9.08 -27.56
N THR A 368 -8.93 -8.85 -28.86
CA THR A 368 -7.96 -9.57 -29.66
C THR A 368 -6.54 -9.41 -29.12
N THR A 369 -6.17 -8.17 -28.79
CA THR A 369 -4.83 -7.85 -28.27
C THR A 369 -4.56 -8.53 -26.94
N LEU A 370 -5.51 -8.45 -25.99
CA LEU A 370 -5.37 -9.10 -24.68
C LEU A 370 -5.31 -10.63 -24.80
N GLN A 371 -6.16 -11.23 -25.65
CA GLN A 371 -6.14 -12.67 -25.85
C GLN A 371 -4.80 -13.16 -26.42
N ASN A 372 -4.22 -12.44 -27.36
CA ASN A 372 -2.92 -12.78 -27.95
C ASN A 372 -1.79 -12.65 -26.90
N GLU A 373 -1.78 -11.57 -26.13
CA GLU A 373 -0.76 -11.36 -25.09
C GLU A 373 -0.89 -12.39 -23.95
N LEU A 374 -2.12 -12.75 -23.56
CA LEU A 374 -2.34 -13.79 -22.55
C LEU A 374 -1.88 -15.16 -23.02
N LYS A 375 -2.10 -15.53 -24.29
CA LYS A 375 -1.57 -16.78 -24.88
C LYS A 375 -0.04 -16.79 -24.87
N ALA A 376 0.60 -15.66 -25.20
CA ALA A 376 2.06 -15.57 -25.17
C ALA A 376 2.58 -15.75 -23.73
N LEU A 377 1.99 -15.04 -22.76
CA LEU A 377 2.35 -15.15 -21.34
C LEU A 377 2.08 -16.55 -20.76
N GLU A 378 1.04 -17.25 -21.25
CA GLU A 378 0.76 -18.64 -20.89
C GLU A 378 1.83 -19.59 -21.42
N HIS A 379 2.21 -19.44 -22.69
CA HIS A 379 3.31 -20.21 -23.29
C HIS A 379 4.65 -19.99 -22.56
N GLU A 380 4.89 -18.79 -22.05
CA GLU A 380 6.05 -18.46 -21.23
C GLU A 380 5.94 -18.98 -19.78
N GLY A 381 4.81 -19.57 -19.40
CA GLY A 381 4.57 -20.17 -18.09
C GLY A 381 4.19 -19.17 -16.99
N PHE A 382 3.72 -17.96 -17.33
CA PHE A 382 3.25 -16.98 -16.34
C PHE A 382 1.78 -17.19 -15.95
N PHE A 383 0.98 -17.81 -16.82
CA PHE A 383 -0.43 -18.12 -16.58
C PHE A 383 -0.74 -19.59 -16.76
N THR A 384 -1.81 -20.03 -16.10
CA THR A 384 -2.53 -21.28 -16.40
C THR A 384 -3.96 -20.94 -16.77
N GLU A 385 -4.52 -21.71 -17.71
CA GLU A 385 -5.94 -21.63 -18.06
C GLU A 385 -6.81 -22.14 -16.91
N GLU A 386 -7.90 -21.42 -16.63
CA GLU A 386 -8.95 -21.85 -15.72
C GLU A 386 -10.23 -22.21 -16.48
N GLN A 387 -11.16 -22.86 -15.77
CA GLN A 387 -12.50 -23.09 -16.30
C GLN A 387 -13.12 -21.78 -16.78
N TYR A 388 -13.82 -21.82 -17.91
CA TYR A 388 -14.46 -20.65 -18.54
C TYR A 388 -13.54 -19.59 -19.15
N GLY A 389 -12.30 -19.94 -19.45
CA GLY A 389 -11.39 -19.08 -20.22
C GLY A 389 -10.67 -17.99 -19.41
N GLY A 390 -10.81 -18.01 -18.09
CA GLY A 390 -10.00 -17.18 -17.19
C GLY A 390 -8.52 -17.63 -17.21
N ARG A 391 -7.63 -16.74 -16.79
CA ARG A 391 -6.19 -17.00 -16.65
C ARG A 391 -5.73 -16.63 -15.27
N ARG A 392 -5.13 -17.58 -14.56
CA ARG A 392 -4.55 -17.34 -13.22
C ARG A 392 -3.04 -17.34 -13.27
N LEU A 393 -2.40 -16.46 -12.53
CA LEU A 393 -0.95 -16.43 -12.39
C LEU A 393 -0.42 -17.76 -11.79
N THR A 394 0.58 -18.33 -12.43
CA THR A 394 1.41 -19.37 -11.84
C THR A 394 2.25 -18.78 -10.69
N LEU A 395 3.00 -19.59 -9.97
CA LEU A 395 3.97 -19.11 -8.99
C LEU A 395 5.00 -18.17 -9.65
N LYS A 396 5.56 -18.55 -10.79
CA LYS A 396 6.44 -17.70 -11.61
C LYS A 396 5.75 -16.38 -12.00
N GLY A 397 4.49 -16.45 -12.41
CA GLY A 397 3.70 -15.27 -12.75
C GLY A 397 3.45 -14.34 -11.54
N ARG A 398 3.19 -14.88 -10.35
CA ARG A 398 3.04 -14.08 -9.13
C ARG A 398 4.35 -13.40 -8.72
N PHE A 399 5.47 -14.12 -8.77
CA PHE A 399 6.78 -13.54 -8.50
C PHE A 399 7.11 -12.39 -9.48
N ARG A 400 6.77 -12.54 -10.75
CA ARG A 400 6.96 -11.54 -11.81
C ARG A 400 5.73 -10.66 -12.05
N CYS A 401 4.79 -10.59 -11.13
CA CYS A 401 3.48 -9.94 -11.31
C CYS A 401 3.58 -8.50 -11.84
N ALA A 402 4.60 -7.75 -11.43
CA ALA A 402 4.83 -6.39 -11.92
C ALA A 402 5.10 -6.34 -13.43
N ALA A 403 6.02 -7.17 -13.90
CA ALA A 403 6.38 -7.23 -15.32
C ALA A 403 5.22 -7.78 -16.18
N VAL A 404 4.50 -8.78 -15.67
CA VAL A 404 3.30 -9.31 -16.34
C VAL A 404 2.23 -8.24 -16.48
N ALA A 405 1.97 -7.47 -15.42
CA ALA A 405 0.98 -6.39 -15.47
C ALA A 405 1.40 -5.28 -16.44
N GLU A 406 2.67 -4.90 -16.47
CA GLU A 406 3.22 -3.91 -17.40
C GLU A 406 3.01 -4.35 -18.86
N ARG A 407 3.38 -5.57 -19.20
CA ARG A 407 3.17 -6.12 -20.55
C ARG A 407 1.70 -6.13 -20.99
N LEU A 408 0.79 -6.53 -20.10
CA LEU A 408 -0.65 -6.51 -20.39
C LEU A 408 -1.19 -5.09 -20.53
N MET A 409 -0.72 -4.13 -19.72
CA MET A 409 -1.13 -2.73 -19.83
C MET A 409 -0.59 -2.08 -21.11
N GLU A 410 0.65 -2.35 -21.50
CA GLU A 410 1.22 -1.90 -22.76
C GLU A 410 0.48 -2.48 -23.96
N ALA A 411 0.19 -3.79 -23.91
CA ALA A 411 -0.61 -4.44 -24.95
C ALA A 411 -1.99 -3.79 -25.07
N ALA A 412 -2.66 -3.55 -23.93
CA ALA A 412 -3.94 -2.89 -23.89
C ALA A 412 -3.88 -1.47 -24.48
N ALA A 413 -2.88 -0.66 -24.12
CA ALA A 413 -2.71 0.70 -24.59
C ALA A 413 -2.59 0.81 -26.12
N ARG A 414 -1.94 -0.16 -26.78
CA ARG A 414 -1.89 -0.23 -28.25
C ARG A 414 -3.27 -0.31 -28.94
N SER A 415 -4.31 -0.65 -28.18
CA SER A 415 -5.68 -0.69 -28.73
C SER A 415 -6.26 0.70 -29.00
N TRP A 416 -5.73 1.75 -28.36
CA TRP A 416 -6.10 3.14 -28.60
C TRP A 416 -5.27 3.81 -29.71
N GLU A 417 -4.16 3.23 -30.14
CA GLU A 417 -3.37 3.72 -31.26
C GLU A 417 -4.21 3.64 -32.54
N ASN A 418 -4.33 4.73 -33.31
CA ASN A 418 -5.16 4.94 -34.51
C ASN A 418 -6.63 5.35 -34.26
N HIS A 419 -7.00 5.73 -33.04
CA HIS A 419 -8.30 6.29 -32.72
C HIS A 419 -8.22 7.73 -32.14
N GLN A 420 -7.03 8.36 -32.23
CA GLN A 420 -6.81 9.79 -31.94
C GLN A 420 -6.91 10.66 -33.18
#